data_b3239e663f1850e20926d6aa6c44fcb2
#
_entry.id   b3239e663f1850e20926d6aa6c44fcb2
#
_cell.length_a   1.000
_cell.length_b   1.000
_cell.length_c   1.000
_cell.angle_alpha   90.00
_cell.angle_beta   90.00
_cell.angle_gamma   90.00
#
_symmetry.space_group_name_H-M   'P 1'
#
loop_
_entity.id
_entity.type
_entity.pdbx_description
1 polymer ?
#
loop_
_entity_poly.entity_id
_entity_poly.type
_entity_poly.pdbx_seq_one_letter_code
_entity_poly.pdbx_strand_id
1 'polypeptide(L)'
;MKNHPAPLRCNWQHAQSSRRGALQAGAIGILGMGMNHLAGLRQAYAADGVAPSGKAKSCIYVFLSGGLSQHDSFDMKPNAPDNIRGEFRPVATRTVGLQICEHLPRLANCSHLWSLCRSLTHGSNEHSAAHHIMLTGHTELPTGFNPSNPRRADFASIAAVAGYALRQKQQNNLPTAVVLPERLVHNTGRVIPGQHSGPMGPQHDPWLIEASPFHGTSYGAFPEFAFDHQDRGDPDQRLFQAPQLTTPDGHALQSVRGRLALLESLRIQRHNLTVHAQVENFDRLRQGAVTLLTDSTVHRALDVGRADPKQLDRYGRNSFGWSLLMARQLVTAGVSLVQVNLGNDETWDTHGNAFPHLKNNLFPPTDQALSALLEDLNSTGELDETLIVVAGEFGRTPQITLLEKAYKLPGRDHWGAVQSVMFAGGGVVGGNVIGKSDSQGAYPDEQPVTPENFAATIYDALGIPATAAWYDAEDRPHRIYHGEPIAGLT
;
A
#
# COMPACT_ATOMS: atom_id res chain seq x y z
N MET A 1 -31.06 -15.91 71.18
CA MET A 1 -31.21 -14.71 70.35
C MET A 1 -30.32 -14.88 69.15
N LYS A 2 -30.93 -15.18 67.96
CA LYS A 2 -30.25 -15.37 66.70
C LYS A 2 -30.38 -14.08 65.85
N ASN A 3 -29.25 -13.41 65.61
CA ASN A 3 -29.20 -12.22 64.73
C ASN A 3 -29.26 -12.67 63.28
N HIS A 4 -30.31 -12.26 62.56
CA HIS A 4 -30.38 -12.35 61.12
C HIS A 4 -29.83 -11.06 60.49
N PRO A 5 -28.95 -11.14 59.48
CA PRO A 5 -28.52 -9.94 58.73
C PRO A 5 -29.62 -9.46 57.78
N ALA A 6 -29.77 -8.14 57.70
CA ALA A 6 -30.74 -7.48 56.81
C ALA A 6 -30.38 -7.65 55.31
N PRO A 7 -31.34 -7.70 54.38
CA PRO A 7 -31.06 -7.87 52.96
C PRO A 7 -30.48 -6.60 52.35
N LEU A 8 -29.41 -6.78 51.54
CA LEU A 8 -28.82 -5.74 50.70
C LEU A 8 -29.82 -5.26 49.64
N ARG A 9 -30.21 -4.02 49.67
CA ARG A 9 -31.01 -3.40 48.61
C ARG A 9 -30.10 -3.10 47.44
N CYS A 10 -30.31 -3.83 46.30
CA CYS A 10 -29.69 -3.52 45.03
C CYS A 10 -30.40 -2.33 44.39
N ASN A 11 -29.74 -1.17 44.33
CA ASN A 11 -30.25 0.01 43.64
C ASN A 11 -30.01 -0.17 42.13
N TRP A 12 -30.98 -0.64 41.40
CA TRP A 12 -30.98 -0.65 39.95
C TRP A 12 -31.35 0.76 39.45
N GLN A 13 -30.36 1.53 39.00
CA GLN A 13 -30.64 2.74 38.23
C GLN A 13 -30.87 2.30 36.76
N HIS A 14 -32.10 2.44 36.27
CA HIS A 14 -32.42 2.26 34.86
C HIS A 14 -31.79 3.40 34.04
N ALA A 15 -30.90 3.05 33.10
CA ALA A 15 -30.43 4.00 32.11
C ALA A 15 -31.63 4.52 31.28
N GLN A 16 -31.78 5.83 31.16
CA GLN A 16 -32.84 6.44 30.34
C GLN A 16 -32.55 6.12 28.87
N SER A 17 -33.36 5.23 28.30
CA SER A 17 -33.29 4.91 26.87
C SER A 17 -33.98 5.99 26.05
N SER A 18 -33.37 6.43 24.95
CA SER A 18 -34.00 7.36 23.99
C SER A 18 -35.21 6.70 23.30
N ARG A 19 -36.20 7.50 22.85
CA ARG A 19 -37.38 7.00 22.08
C ARG A 19 -36.93 6.14 20.88
N ARG A 20 -35.81 6.47 20.24
CA ARG A 20 -35.25 5.72 19.11
C ARG A 20 -34.70 4.36 19.56
N GLY A 21 -34.03 4.27 20.73
CA GLY A 21 -33.54 3.01 21.30
C GLY A 21 -34.70 2.09 21.70
N ALA A 22 -35.81 2.64 22.23
CA ALA A 22 -36.99 1.87 22.57
C ALA A 22 -37.71 1.31 21.31
N LEU A 23 -37.77 2.07 20.22
CA LEU A 23 -38.32 1.60 18.93
C LEU A 23 -37.44 0.51 18.29
N GLN A 24 -36.13 0.65 18.36
CA GLN A 24 -35.19 -0.38 17.87
C GLN A 24 -35.27 -1.67 18.69
N ALA A 25 -35.38 -1.58 20.02
CA ALA A 25 -35.52 -2.75 20.88
C ALA A 25 -36.89 -3.42 20.65
N GLY A 26 -37.95 -2.66 20.40
CA GLY A 26 -39.26 -3.17 20.05
C GLY A 26 -39.32 -3.89 18.69
N ALA A 27 -38.65 -3.35 17.67
CA ALA A 27 -38.55 -3.97 16.35
C ALA A 27 -37.79 -5.30 16.38
N ILE A 28 -36.70 -5.36 17.17
CA ILE A 28 -35.91 -6.59 17.38
C ILE A 28 -36.72 -7.65 18.16
N GLY A 29 -37.56 -7.22 19.14
CA GLY A 29 -38.42 -8.10 19.89
C GLY A 29 -39.50 -8.75 19.04
N ILE A 30 -40.06 -8.05 18.05
CA ILE A 30 -41.07 -8.56 17.09
C ILE A 30 -40.45 -9.63 16.17
N LEU A 31 -39.16 -9.56 15.87
CA LEU A 31 -38.45 -10.55 15.05
C LEU A 31 -37.98 -11.77 15.88
N GLY A 32 -38.26 -11.84 17.19
CA GLY A 32 -37.84 -12.96 18.07
C GLY A 32 -36.33 -12.99 18.40
N MET A 33 -35.60 -11.93 18.05
CA MET A 33 -34.14 -11.84 18.29
C MET A 33 -33.87 -10.84 19.44
N GLY A 34 -33.51 -11.33 20.63
CA GLY A 34 -33.01 -10.50 21.74
C GLY A 34 -31.56 -10.04 21.49
N MET A 35 -31.16 -9.00 22.24
CA MET A 35 -29.77 -8.45 22.16
C MET A 35 -28.68 -9.52 22.38
N ASN A 36 -28.96 -10.56 23.16
CA ASN A 36 -28.06 -11.71 23.33
C ASN A 36 -27.91 -12.58 22.07
N HIS A 37 -28.96 -12.63 21.23
CA HIS A 37 -28.88 -13.32 19.93
C HIS A 37 -28.07 -12.52 18.90
N LEU A 38 -28.13 -11.18 18.96
CA LEU A 38 -27.32 -10.32 18.08
C LEU A 38 -25.84 -10.43 18.43
N ALA A 39 -25.48 -10.51 19.72
CA ALA A 39 -24.11 -10.76 20.18
C ALA A 39 -23.66 -12.20 19.81
N GLY A 40 -24.55 -13.19 19.96
CA GLY A 40 -24.29 -14.57 19.57
C GLY A 40 -24.16 -14.75 18.05
N LEU A 41 -24.99 -14.06 17.25
CA LEU A 41 -24.85 -13.99 15.78
C LEU A 41 -23.55 -13.30 15.36
N ARG A 42 -23.16 -12.22 16.01
CA ARG A 42 -21.86 -11.57 15.77
C ARG A 42 -20.68 -12.48 16.10
N GLN A 43 -20.77 -13.25 17.19
CA GLN A 43 -19.75 -14.28 17.52
C GLN A 43 -19.79 -15.48 16.59
N ALA A 44 -20.97 -15.95 16.16
CA ALA A 44 -21.11 -17.04 15.19
C ALA A 44 -20.59 -16.61 13.80
N TYR A 45 -20.91 -15.40 13.34
CA TYR A 45 -20.34 -14.86 12.09
C TYR A 45 -18.81 -14.68 12.18
N ALA A 46 -18.28 -14.37 13.36
CA ALA A 46 -16.84 -14.34 13.58
C ALA A 46 -16.19 -15.75 13.67
N ALA A 47 -16.97 -16.75 14.00
CA ALA A 47 -16.50 -18.13 14.14
C ALA A 47 -16.64 -18.99 12.84
N ASP A 48 -17.57 -18.64 11.96
CA ASP A 48 -17.76 -19.33 10.66
C ASP A 48 -16.85 -18.77 9.55
N GLY A 49 -16.07 -17.73 9.84
CA GLY A 49 -15.01 -17.28 8.94
C GLY A 49 -13.91 -18.34 8.90
N VAL A 50 -13.65 -18.90 7.74
CA VAL A 50 -12.39 -19.62 7.48
C VAL A 50 -11.27 -18.78 8.10
N ALA A 51 -10.53 -19.37 9.04
CA ALA A 51 -9.43 -18.64 9.68
C ALA A 51 -8.54 -18.08 8.57
N PRO A 52 -8.23 -16.76 8.57
CA PRO A 52 -7.45 -16.19 7.49
C PRO A 52 -6.15 -16.97 7.36
N SER A 53 -5.82 -17.36 6.14
CA SER A 53 -4.59 -18.10 5.82
C SER A 53 -3.34 -17.23 6.04
N GLY A 54 -3.53 -15.98 6.40
CA GLY A 54 -2.53 -14.94 6.45
C GLY A 54 -1.30 -15.28 7.25
N LYS A 55 -0.19 -15.45 6.55
CA LYS A 55 1.14 -15.66 7.12
C LYS A 55 1.89 -14.34 7.29
N ALA A 56 1.47 -13.27 6.59
CA ALA A 56 2.15 -11.99 6.62
C ALA A 56 1.77 -11.18 7.87
N LYS A 57 2.77 -10.69 8.58
CA LYS A 57 2.65 -9.66 9.62
C LYS A 57 2.65 -8.26 9.03
N SER A 58 3.28 -8.12 7.85
CA SER A 58 3.42 -6.84 7.15
C SER A 58 3.34 -7.00 5.64
N CYS A 59 3.09 -5.87 4.95
CA CYS A 59 3.10 -5.78 3.50
C CYS A 59 3.91 -4.56 3.05
N ILE A 60 4.76 -4.73 2.03
CA ILE A 60 5.37 -3.64 1.28
C ILE A 60 4.71 -3.62 -0.10
N TYR A 61 3.90 -2.61 -0.36
CA TYR A 61 3.24 -2.40 -1.64
C TYR A 61 4.03 -1.38 -2.46
N VAL A 62 4.82 -1.86 -3.41
CA VAL A 62 5.61 -1.05 -4.34
C VAL A 62 4.73 -0.66 -5.52
N PHE A 63 4.47 0.62 -5.66
CA PHE A 63 3.62 1.17 -6.71
C PHE A 63 4.47 1.89 -7.77
N LEU A 64 4.36 1.44 -9.02
CA LEU A 64 5.12 1.92 -10.18
C LEU A 64 4.25 2.90 -10.97
N SER A 65 4.17 4.15 -10.49
CA SER A 65 3.31 5.19 -11.08
C SER A 65 3.74 5.53 -12.51
N GLY A 66 2.80 5.43 -13.42
CA GLY A 66 3.00 5.60 -14.86
C GLY A 66 2.76 4.33 -15.67
N GLY A 67 2.68 3.17 -15.03
CA GLY A 67 2.34 1.89 -15.68
C GLY A 67 3.52 1.20 -16.38
N LEU A 68 4.09 0.21 -15.69
CA LEU A 68 5.18 -0.61 -16.23
C LEU A 68 4.70 -1.45 -17.42
N SER A 69 5.43 -1.36 -18.54
CA SER A 69 5.18 -2.20 -19.72
C SER A 69 5.41 -3.69 -19.42
N GLN A 70 4.35 -4.48 -19.51
CA GLN A 70 4.43 -5.93 -19.39
C GLN A 70 5.27 -6.56 -20.50
N HIS A 71 5.17 -6.03 -21.74
CA HIS A 71 5.94 -6.50 -22.90
C HIS A 71 7.44 -6.33 -22.74
N ASP A 72 7.85 -5.25 -22.12
CA ASP A 72 9.26 -4.88 -22.01
C ASP A 72 9.87 -5.34 -20.69
N SER A 73 9.10 -6.03 -19.83
CA SER A 73 9.54 -6.46 -18.50
C SER A 73 9.27 -7.95 -18.23
N PHE A 74 8.04 -8.29 -17.80
CA PHE A 74 7.72 -9.58 -17.19
C PHE A 74 6.89 -10.52 -18.08
N ASP A 75 6.29 -10.02 -19.17
CA ASP A 75 5.44 -10.81 -20.07
C ASP A 75 5.79 -10.57 -21.53
N MET A 76 7.06 -10.76 -21.86
CA MET A 76 7.62 -10.54 -23.19
C MET A 76 7.01 -11.51 -24.21
N LYS A 77 6.82 -11.02 -25.45
CA LYS A 77 6.27 -11.80 -26.57
C LYS A 77 7.33 -11.94 -27.69
N PRO A 78 8.37 -12.77 -27.50
CA PRO A 78 9.51 -12.84 -28.42
C PRO A 78 9.14 -13.31 -29.85
N ASN A 79 8.01 -14.01 -29.97
CA ASN A 79 7.50 -14.51 -31.26
C ASN A 79 6.50 -13.55 -31.92
N ALA A 80 6.17 -12.43 -31.29
CA ALA A 80 5.31 -11.41 -31.91
C ALA A 80 6.06 -10.60 -32.96
N PRO A 81 5.35 -9.92 -33.89
CA PRO A 81 5.95 -9.01 -34.86
C PRO A 81 6.80 -7.92 -34.17
N ASP A 82 7.76 -7.35 -34.87
CA ASP A 82 8.73 -6.39 -34.34
C ASP A 82 8.08 -5.15 -33.68
N ASN A 83 6.97 -4.69 -34.25
CA ASN A 83 6.19 -3.57 -33.74
C ASN A 83 5.40 -3.89 -32.46
N ILE A 84 5.43 -5.14 -32.01
CA ILE A 84 4.85 -5.61 -30.72
C ILE A 84 5.95 -6.08 -29.79
N ARG A 85 6.88 -6.92 -30.30
CA ARG A 85 7.94 -7.55 -29.51
C ARG A 85 8.86 -6.54 -28.80
N GLY A 86 9.16 -5.41 -29.46
CA GLY A 86 10.10 -4.41 -28.96
C GLY A 86 11.57 -4.78 -29.15
N GLU A 87 12.45 -4.00 -28.51
CA GLU A 87 13.90 -4.08 -28.71
C GLU A 87 14.58 -5.06 -27.74
N PHE A 88 13.98 -5.32 -26.58
CA PHE A 88 14.58 -6.12 -25.52
C PHE A 88 14.43 -7.61 -25.75
N ARG A 89 15.35 -8.38 -25.20
CA ARG A 89 15.36 -9.84 -25.31
C ARG A 89 14.99 -10.49 -23.99
N PRO A 90 14.24 -11.61 -24.02
CA PRO A 90 14.01 -12.41 -22.84
C PRO A 90 15.27 -13.17 -22.42
N VAL A 91 15.54 -13.21 -21.12
CA VAL A 91 16.56 -14.06 -20.51
C VAL A 91 15.91 -15.11 -19.61
N ALA A 92 16.55 -16.28 -19.54
CA ALA A 92 16.13 -17.32 -18.60
C ALA A 92 16.31 -16.85 -17.17
N THR A 93 15.37 -17.23 -16.31
CA THR A 93 15.46 -16.97 -14.87
C THR A 93 15.95 -18.22 -14.14
N ARG A 94 16.17 -18.13 -12.84
CA ARG A 94 16.44 -19.29 -11.98
C ARG A 94 15.27 -20.29 -11.95
N THR A 95 14.06 -19.83 -12.22
CA THR A 95 12.85 -20.66 -12.34
C THR A 95 12.75 -21.23 -13.75
N VAL A 96 12.74 -22.54 -13.86
CA VAL A 96 12.69 -23.25 -15.16
C VAL A 96 11.43 -22.87 -15.95
N GLY A 97 11.62 -22.46 -17.19
CA GLY A 97 10.51 -22.07 -18.10
C GLY A 97 10.06 -20.61 -17.95
N LEU A 98 10.49 -19.89 -16.92
CA LEU A 98 10.19 -18.48 -16.76
C LEU A 98 11.28 -17.62 -17.40
N GLN A 99 10.87 -16.67 -18.23
CA GLN A 99 11.74 -15.66 -18.86
C GLN A 99 11.20 -14.26 -18.57
N ILE A 100 12.13 -13.31 -18.37
CA ILE A 100 11.86 -11.88 -18.21
C ILE A 100 12.87 -11.06 -19.01
N CYS A 101 12.74 -9.74 -19.01
CA CYS A 101 13.62 -8.82 -19.74
C CYS A 101 15.09 -8.96 -19.31
N GLU A 102 16.00 -8.91 -20.28
CA GLU A 102 17.46 -8.97 -20.09
C GLU A 102 18.02 -7.85 -19.20
N HIS A 103 17.29 -6.75 -19.04
CA HIS A 103 17.68 -5.63 -18.19
C HIS A 103 17.24 -5.77 -16.72
N LEU A 104 16.70 -6.95 -16.35
CA LEU A 104 16.32 -7.32 -14.98
C LEU A 104 17.09 -8.58 -14.50
N PRO A 105 18.46 -8.63 -14.64
CA PRO A 105 19.21 -9.85 -14.40
C PRO A 105 19.24 -10.29 -12.95
N ARG A 106 19.18 -9.38 -11.98
CA ARG A 106 19.17 -9.71 -10.55
C ARG A 106 17.84 -10.31 -10.13
N LEU A 107 16.72 -9.75 -10.59
CA LEU A 107 15.38 -10.33 -10.40
C LEU A 107 15.27 -11.70 -11.08
N ALA A 108 15.86 -11.88 -12.27
CA ALA A 108 15.93 -13.19 -12.91
C ALA A 108 16.65 -14.24 -12.04
N ASN A 109 17.76 -13.86 -11.40
CA ASN A 109 18.55 -14.74 -10.52
C ASN A 109 17.84 -15.09 -9.20
N CYS A 110 16.96 -14.24 -8.68
CA CYS A 110 16.18 -14.50 -7.47
C CYS A 110 14.71 -14.87 -7.75
N SER A 111 14.37 -15.31 -8.97
CA SER A 111 13.00 -15.61 -9.39
C SER A 111 12.29 -16.69 -8.55
N HIS A 112 13.04 -17.53 -7.85
CA HIS A 112 12.49 -18.50 -6.92
C HIS A 112 11.89 -17.90 -5.63
N LEU A 113 12.10 -16.57 -5.40
CA LEU A 113 11.56 -15.84 -4.24
C LEU A 113 10.24 -15.12 -4.56
N TRP A 114 9.89 -14.97 -5.83
CA TRP A 114 8.71 -14.22 -6.26
C TRP A 114 7.90 -14.94 -7.31
N SER A 115 6.64 -14.56 -7.47
CA SER A 115 5.69 -15.07 -8.45
C SER A 115 5.05 -13.94 -9.24
N LEU A 116 4.55 -14.24 -10.44
CA LEU A 116 3.89 -13.28 -11.33
C LEU A 116 2.41 -13.60 -11.51
N CYS A 117 1.57 -12.58 -11.51
CA CYS A 117 0.26 -12.60 -12.12
C CYS A 117 0.34 -11.82 -13.44
N ARG A 118 0.09 -12.49 -14.59
CA ARG A 118 0.17 -11.90 -15.95
C ARG A 118 -1.19 -11.55 -16.54
N SER A 119 -2.23 -11.52 -15.74
CA SER A 119 -3.62 -11.42 -16.21
C SER A 119 -4.46 -10.42 -15.40
N LEU A 120 -3.81 -9.50 -14.66
CA LEU A 120 -4.55 -8.45 -13.98
C LEU A 120 -5.12 -7.48 -15.02
N THR A 121 -6.41 -7.15 -14.90
CA THR A 121 -7.17 -6.44 -15.93
C THR A 121 -8.18 -5.47 -15.34
N HIS A 122 -8.31 -4.31 -15.97
CA HIS A 122 -9.42 -3.36 -15.78
C HIS A 122 -9.63 -2.51 -17.04
N GLY A 123 -10.72 -1.73 -17.10
CA GLY A 123 -11.13 -1.01 -18.31
C GLY A 123 -10.57 0.40 -18.48
N SER A 124 -9.76 0.92 -17.55
CA SER A 124 -9.32 2.32 -17.59
C SER A 124 -7.95 2.48 -18.23
N ASN A 125 -7.84 3.40 -19.19
CA ASN A 125 -6.59 3.86 -19.81
C ASN A 125 -6.24 5.31 -19.42
N GLU A 126 -6.89 5.88 -18.40
CA GLU A 126 -6.64 7.21 -17.88
C GLU A 126 -5.93 7.10 -16.52
N HIS A 127 -4.81 7.78 -16.33
CA HIS A 127 -3.96 7.65 -15.14
C HIS A 127 -4.72 7.82 -13.83
N SER A 128 -5.44 8.93 -13.64
CA SER A 128 -6.08 9.21 -12.36
C SER A 128 -7.16 8.18 -12.00
N ALA A 129 -7.93 7.70 -12.99
CA ALA A 129 -8.92 6.65 -12.79
C ALA A 129 -8.24 5.30 -12.52
N ALA A 130 -7.22 4.95 -13.28
CA ALA A 130 -6.49 3.69 -13.12
C ALA A 130 -5.72 3.64 -11.78
N HIS A 131 -5.08 4.74 -11.37
CA HIS A 131 -4.49 4.85 -10.04
C HIS A 131 -5.53 4.62 -8.94
N HIS A 132 -6.70 5.30 -9.05
CA HIS A 132 -7.77 5.12 -8.09
C HIS A 132 -8.20 3.64 -8.02
N ILE A 133 -8.40 2.99 -9.17
CA ILE A 133 -8.77 1.58 -9.28
C ILE A 133 -7.74 0.69 -8.54
N MET A 134 -6.47 0.82 -8.86
CA MET A 134 -5.43 -0.05 -8.30
C MET A 134 -5.07 0.26 -6.84
N LEU A 135 -5.12 1.52 -6.45
CA LEU A 135 -4.84 1.92 -5.07
C LEU A 135 -5.99 1.60 -4.10
N THR A 136 -7.22 1.48 -4.60
CA THR A 136 -8.40 1.19 -3.77
C THR A 136 -8.88 -0.26 -3.90
N GLY A 137 -8.51 -0.97 -4.97
CA GLY A 137 -9.01 -2.31 -5.27
C GLY A 137 -10.48 -2.32 -5.71
N HIS A 138 -10.93 -1.29 -6.42
CA HIS A 138 -12.28 -1.17 -6.95
C HIS A 138 -12.23 -0.84 -8.44
N THR A 139 -12.75 -1.73 -9.27
CA THR A 139 -12.81 -1.52 -10.73
C THR A 139 -13.77 -0.39 -11.11
N GLU A 140 -14.87 -0.27 -10.40
CA GLU A 140 -15.84 0.82 -10.59
C GLU A 140 -15.36 2.09 -9.88
N LEU A 141 -15.59 3.23 -10.52
CA LEU A 141 -15.30 4.53 -9.94
C LEU A 141 -16.48 5.02 -9.07
N PRO A 142 -16.22 5.73 -7.98
CA PRO A 142 -17.29 6.24 -7.12
C PRO A 142 -18.15 7.28 -7.83
N THR A 143 -19.43 7.37 -7.48
CA THR A 143 -20.35 8.35 -8.05
C THR A 143 -19.81 9.76 -7.98
N GLY A 144 -19.72 10.44 -9.12
CA GLY A 144 -19.20 11.79 -9.26
C GLY A 144 -17.68 11.86 -9.09
N PHE A 145 -16.93 10.78 -9.37
CA PHE A 145 -15.50 10.77 -9.42
C PHE A 145 -14.95 11.95 -10.26
N ASN A 146 -13.93 12.62 -9.75
CA ASN A 146 -13.26 13.69 -10.47
C ASN A 146 -11.75 13.42 -10.52
N PRO A 147 -11.19 13.13 -11.71
CA PRO A 147 -9.77 12.78 -11.86
C PRO A 147 -8.81 13.90 -11.45
N SER A 148 -9.29 15.15 -11.44
CA SER A 148 -8.47 16.32 -11.12
C SER A 148 -8.64 16.85 -9.69
N ASN A 149 -9.60 16.32 -8.93
CA ASN A 149 -9.89 16.78 -7.58
C ASN A 149 -10.37 15.62 -6.69
N PRO A 150 -9.46 14.88 -6.04
CA PRO A 150 -9.79 13.80 -5.12
C PRO A 150 -10.71 14.27 -3.99
N ARG A 151 -11.75 13.48 -3.69
CA ARG A 151 -12.75 13.83 -2.67
C ARG A 151 -12.74 12.82 -1.54
N ARG A 152 -13.15 13.26 -0.35
CA ARG A 152 -13.34 12.36 0.79
C ARG A 152 -14.49 11.36 0.60
N ALA A 153 -15.30 11.51 -0.42
CA ALA A 153 -16.33 10.54 -0.81
C ALA A 153 -15.80 9.44 -1.75
N ASP A 154 -14.58 9.55 -2.25
CA ASP A 154 -13.96 8.53 -3.09
C ASP A 154 -13.54 7.32 -2.23
N PHE A 155 -13.38 6.13 -2.84
CA PHE A 155 -13.05 4.92 -2.09
C PHE A 155 -11.76 5.03 -1.31
N ALA A 156 -11.72 4.34 -0.16
CA ALA A 156 -10.54 4.29 0.70
C ALA A 156 -9.41 3.47 0.03
N SER A 157 -8.18 3.93 0.20
CA SER A 157 -7.00 3.18 -0.30
C SER A 157 -6.81 1.85 0.43
N ILE A 158 -6.23 0.86 -0.26
CA ILE A 158 -5.82 -0.42 0.34
C ILE A 158 -4.99 -0.19 1.61
N ALA A 159 -4.07 0.78 1.59
CA ALA A 159 -3.26 1.14 2.74
C ALA A 159 -4.10 1.64 3.93
N ALA A 160 -5.11 2.48 3.68
CA ALA A 160 -6.01 2.97 4.71
C ALA A 160 -6.89 1.85 5.29
N VAL A 161 -7.45 0.99 4.43
CA VAL A 161 -8.30 -0.14 4.82
C VAL A 161 -7.51 -1.15 5.66
N ALA A 162 -6.32 -1.55 5.20
CA ALA A 162 -5.43 -2.44 5.94
C ALA A 162 -5.01 -1.82 7.28
N GLY A 163 -4.63 -0.54 7.27
CA GLY A 163 -4.29 0.22 8.47
C GLY A 163 -5.41 0.25 9.50
N TYR A 164 -6.65 0.44 9.06
CA TYR A 164 -7.83 0.38 9.92
C TYR A 164 -8.04 -1.01 10.51
N ALA A 165 -8.02 -2.05 9.67
CA ALA A 165 -8.33 -3.42 10.08
C ALA A 165 -7.29 -4.01 11.04
N LEU A 166 -6.01 -3.65 10.86
CA LEU A 166 -4.89 -4.18 11.65
C LEU A 166 -4.61 -3.36 12.92
N ARG A 167 -5.22 -2.21 13.08
CA ARG A 167 -4.95 -1.28 14.18
C ARG A 167 -5.09 -1.90 15.57
N GLN A 168 -6.06 -2.80 15.77
CA GLN A 168 -6.26 -3.45 17.06
C GLN A 168 -5.23 -4.55 17.36
N LYS A 169 -4.61 -5.09 16.32
CA LYS A 169 -3.56 -6.12 16.44
C LYS A 169 -2.18 -5.52 16.70
N GLN A 170 -2.01 -4.22 16.47
CA GLN A 170 -0.74 -3.54 16.62
C GLN A 170 -0.37 -3.36 18.11
N GLN A 171 0.82 -3.82 18.47
CA GLN A 171 1.33 -3.78 19.86
C GLN A 171 2.18 -2.55 20.16
N ASN A 172 2.54 -1.78 19.14
CA ASN A 172 3.31 -0.55 19.25
C ASN A 172 2.47 0.68 18.89
N ASN A 173 2.99 1.87 19.15
CA ASN A 173 2.31 3.14 18.85
C ASN A 173 2.70 3.70 17.48
N LEU A 174 3.26 2.88 16.57
CA LEU A 174 3.58 3.30 15.22
C LEU A 174 2.32 3.44 14.38
N PRO A 175 2.34 4.24 13.31
CA PRO A 175 1.31 4.21 12.29
C PRO A 175 1.18 2.80 11.71
N THR A 176 -0.04 2.29 11.59
CA THR A 176 -0.30 0.96 11.02
C THR A 176 -0.03 0.92 9.53
N ALA A 177 -0.27 2.02 8.83
CA ALA A 177 -0.02 2.18 7.41
C ALA A 177 0.79 3.45 7.13
N VAL A 178 1.74 3.34 6.20
CA VAL A 178 2.67 4.40 5.79
C VAL A 178 2.71 4.48 4.27
N VAL A 179 2.82 5.69 3.73
CA VAL A 179 3.10 5.96 2.31
C VAL A 179 4.39 6.75 2.21
N LEU A 180 5.30 6.34 1.33
CA LEU A 180 6.60 7.01 1.10
C LEU A 180 7.04 6.85 -0.36
N PRO A 181 8.06 7.57 -0.86
CA PRO A 181 8.73 8.71 -0.23
C PRO A 181 8.00 10.02 -0.44
N GLU A 182 6.91 10.00 -1.18
CA GLU A 182 6.13 11.17 -1.56
C GLU A 182 4.71 10.78 -1.95
N ARG A 183 3.82 11.76 -1.96
CA ARG A 183 2.47 11.59 -2.51
C ARG A 183 2.54 11.49 -4.03
N LEU A 184 1.69 10.65 -4.64
CA LEU A 184 1.53 10.61 -6.09
C LEU A 184 0.87 11.91 -6.58
N VAL A 185 1.56 12.58 -7.47
CA VAL A 185 1.15 13.85 -8.09
C VAL A 185 1.37 13.72 -9.59
N HIS A 186 0.40 14.14 -10.38
CA HIS A 186 0.50 14.19 -11.84
C HIS A 186 1.42 15.35 -12.27
N ASN A 187 2.02 15.28 -13.45
CA ASN A 187 2.93 16.30 -13.99
C ASN A 187 2.34 17.73 -14.03
N THR A 188 1.03 17.87 -14.00
CA THR A 188 0.34 19.15 -13.89
C THR A 188 0.26 19.71 -12.47
N GLY A 189 0.81 19.00 -11.46
CA GLY A 189 0.75 19.39 -10.05
C GLY A 189 -0.53 18.96 -9.32
N ARG A 190 -1.48 18.27 -9.99
CA ARG A 190 -2.68 17.75 -9.33
C ARG A 190 -2.37 16.48 -8.53
N VAL A 191 -2.93 16.37 -7.33
CA VAL A 191 -2.84 15.14 -6.53
C VAL A 191 -3.64 14.03 -7.19
N ILE A 192 -3.04 12.86 -7.33
CA ILE A 192 -3.69 11.68 -7.91
C ILE A 192 -4.70 11.08 -6.92
N PRO A 193 -5.92 10.68 -7.37
CA PRO A 193 -6.94 10.04 -6.52
C PRO A 193 -6.52 8.66 -5.98
N GLY A 194 -7.19 8.20 -4.91
CA GLY A 194 -7.01 6.85 -4.36
C GLY A 194 -5.97 6.72 -3.25
N GLN A 195 -5.45 7.84 -2.70
CA GLN A 195 -4.36 7.82 -1.72
C GLN A 195 -4.79 8.04 -0.26
N HIS A 196 -6.07 8.26 0.02
CA HIS A 196 -6.58 8.59 1.35
C HIS A 196 -7.62 7.57 1.85
N SER A 197 -8.09 7.77 3.07
CA SER A 197 -9.04 6.88 3.74
C SER A 197 -10.51 7.07 3.32
N GLY A 198 -10.80 7.97 2.39
CA GLY A 198 -12.14 8.17 1.90
C GLY A 198 -13.18 8.45 3.00
N PRO A 199 -14.34 7.78 2.94
CA PRO A 199 -15.43 7.94 3.91
C PRO A 199 -15.11 7.46 5.33
N MET A 200 -14.00 6.74 5.53
CA MET A 200 -13.55 6.33 6.87
C MET A 200 -13.10 7.52 7.73
N GLY A 201 -12.85 8.66 7.10
CA GLY A 201 -12.43 9.89 7.75
C GLY A 201 -10.90 10.06 7.85
N PRO A 202 -10.41 11.32 7.92
CA PRO A 202 -8.98 11.66 7.83
C PRO A 202 -8.10 11.06 8.95
N GLN A 203 -8.68 10.66 10.07
CA GLN A 203 -7.97 9.98 11.16
C GLN A 203 -7.47 8.57 10.78
N HIS A 204 -7.88 8.05 9.63
CA HIS A 204 -7.49 6.76 9.08
C HIS A 204 -6.61 6.90 7.82
N ASP A 205 -6.23 8.13 7.46
CA ASP A 205 -5.27 8.33 6.38
C ASP A 205 -3.95 7.62 6.72
N PRO A 206 -3.31 6.95 5.76
CA PRO A 206 -1.96 6.44 5.94
C PRO A 206 -1.01 7.60 6.27
N TRP A 207 -0.02 7.32 7.10
CA TRP A 207 0.99 8.34 7.40
C TRP A 207 1.89 8.56 6.19
N LEU A 208 1.89 9.79 5.67
CA LEU A 208 2.76 10.19 4.58
C LEU A 208 4.14 10.59 5.12
N ILE A 209 5.19 9.89 4.66
CA ILE A 209 6.59 10.28 4.84
C ILE A 209 7.05 10.97 3.56
N GLU A 210 7.13 12.28 3.60
CA GLU A 210 7.58 13.08 2.46
C GLU A 210 9.09 13.29 2.54
N ALA A 211 9.84 12.38 1.90
CA ALA A 211 11.30 12.42 1.82
C ALA A 211 11.80 13.01 0.50
N SER A 212 10.91 13.21 -0.46
CA SER A 212 11.21 13.76 -1.78
C SER A 212 10.03 14.56 -2.29
N PRO A 213 10.05 15.89 -2.18
CA PRO A 213 8.98 16.74 -2.70
C PRO A 213 8.79 16.55 -4.21
N PHE A 214 7.54 16.70 -4.65
CA PHE A 214 7.17 16.66 -6.07
C PHE A 214 8.00 17.64 -6.93
N HIS A 215 8.37 17.17 -8.11
CA HIS A 215 9.04 17.98 -9.14
C HIS A 215 8.50 17.60 -10.52
N GLY A 216 7.97 18.57 -11.27
CA GLY A 216 7.16 18.32 -12.48
C GLY A 216 7.95 17.94 -13.73
N THR A 217 9.29 17.94 -13.72
CA THR A 217 10.13 17.64 -14.89
C THR A 217 11.30 16.71 -14.59
N SER A 218 11.40 16.20 -13.35
CA SER A 218 12.46 15.28 -12.94
C SER A 218 11.88 13.94 -12.55
N TYR A 219 12.14 12.93 -13.33
CA TYR A 219 11.67 11.56 -13.22
C TYR A 219 12.79 10.61 -12.82
N GLY A 220 12.45 9.36 -12.52
CA GLY A 220 13.39 8.29 -12.26
C GLY A 220 13.97 8.27 -10.85
N ALA A 221 15.02 7.47 -10.69
CA ALA A 221 15.71 7.26 -9.41
C ALA A 221 16.87 8.24 -9.24
N PHE A 222 16.56 9.45 -8.77
CA PHE A 222 17.57 10.47 -8.57
C PHE A 222 18.53 10.14 -7.40
N PRO A 223 19.77 10.66 -7.37
CA PRO A 223 20.34 11.60 -8.36
C PRO A 223 20.85 10.93 -9.64
N GLU A 224 21.28 9.66 -9.60
CA GLU A 224 22.03 9.03 -10.68
C GLU A 224 21.20 8.72 -11.92
N PHE A 225 19.95 8.28 -11.73
CA PHE A 225 19.05 7.83 -12.79
C PHE A 225 17.90 8.81 -13.06
N ALA A 226 18.12 10.09 -12.77
CA ALA A 226 17.14 11.12 -13.11
C ALA A 226 17.08 11.35 -14.61
N PHE A 227 15.88 11.60 -15.15
CA PHE A 227 15.67 11.90 -16.56
C PHE A 227 14.43 12.77 -16.79
N ASP A 228 14.30 13.30 -18.01
CA ASP A 228 13.08 13.94 -18.51
C ASP A 228 12.51 13.10 -19.66
N HIS A 229 11.23 12.74 -19.60
CA HIS A 229 10.57 11.90 -20.62
C HIS A 229 10.72 12.43 -22.07
N GLN A 230 10.80 13.74 -22.23
CA GLN A 230 10.91 14.37 -23.55
C GLN A 230 12.34 14.78 -23.94
N ASP A 231 13.33 14.47 -23.09
CA ASP A 231 14.73 14.87 -23.28
C ASP A 231 14.89 16.39 -23.58
N ARG A 232 14.17 17.24 -22.83
CA ARG A 232 14.18 18.71 -23.01
C ARG A 232 15.43 19.37 -22.44
N GLY A 233 16.18 18.69 -21.59
CA GLY A 233 17.38 19.18 -20.94
C GLY A 233 17.79 18.27 -19.78
N ASP A 234 18.76 18.71 -18.99
CA ASP A 234 19.16 18.00 -17.78
C ASP A 234 18.02 18.08 -16.75
N PRO A 235 17.68 16.97 -16.10
CA PRO A 235 16.67 16.96 -15.05
C PRO A 235 17.15 17.80 -13.87
N ASP A 236 16.23 18.52 -13.24
CA ASP A 236 16.55 19.28 -12.03
C ASP A 236 17.03 18.35 -10.90
N GLN A 237 17.99 18.84 -10.13
CA GLN A 237 18.51 18.07 -9.00
C GLN A 237 17.46 17.96 -7.90
N ARG A 238 17.04 16.74 -7.62
CA ARG A 238 16.17 16.39 -6.51
C ARG A 238 17.01 15.91 -5.32
N LEU A 239 16.51 16.21 -4.12
CA LEU A 239 17.11 15.74 -2.88
C LEU A 239 16.19 14.74 -2.20
N PHE A 240 16.76 13.64 -1.73
CA PHE A 240 16.08 12.72 -0.85
C PHE A 240 16.43 13.08 0.60
N GLN A 241 15.47 13.65 1.31
CA GLN A 241 15.63 14.07 2.69
C GLN A 241 14.52 13.45 3.54
N ALA A 242 14.85 12.39 4.22
CA ALA A 242 13.92 11.84 5.20
C ALA A 242 13.58 12.89 6.27
N PRO A 243 12.33 12.91 6.76
CA PRO A 243 11.94 13.84 7.81
C PRO A 243 12.88 13.72 9.01
N GLN A 244 13.56 14.80 9.36
CA GLN A 244 14.36 14.86 10.58
C GLN A 244 13.39 15.04 11.76
N LEU A 245 13.07 13.94 12.43
CA LEU A 245 12.30 13.96 13.67
C LEU A 245 13.20 14.40 14.84
N THR A 246 13.79 15.59 14.71
CA THR A 246 14.60 16.18 15.76
C THR A 246 13.75 17.17 16.57
N THR A 247 13.91 17.14 17.89
CA THR A 247 13.41 18.24 18.72
C THR A 247 14.15 19.52 18.35
N PRO A 248 13.47 20.67 18.21
CA PRO A 248 14.13 21.95 17.98
C PRO A 248 15.27 22.17 18.98
N ASP A 249 16.39 22.70 18.50
CA ASP A 249 17.61 22.93 19.28
C ASP A 249 17.29 23.58 20.63
N GLY A 250 17.78 22.96 21.71
CA GLY A 250 17.67 23.45 23.08
C GLY A 250 16.56 22.82 23.93
N HIS A 251 15.67 22.02 23.38
CA HIS A 251 14.69 21.27 24.18
C HIS A 251 15.12 19.81 24.32
N ALA A 252 15.81 19.51 25.42
CA ALA A 252 16.17 18.13 25.73
C ALA A 252 14.92 17.24 25.73
N LEU A 253 15.04 15.99 25.26
CA LEU A 253 13.99 14.95 25.33
C LEU A 253 13.32 14.88 26.71
N GLN A 254 14.05 15.30 27.75
CA GLN A 254 13.58 15.42 29.12
C GLN A 254 12.49 16.51 29.29
N SER A 255 12.57 17.63 28.57
CA SER A 255 11.54 18.67 28.56
C SER A 255 10.27 18.22 27.87
N VAL A 256 10.38 17.46 26.78
CA VAL A 256 9.23 16.87 26.08
C VAL A 256 8.56 15.85 26.99
N ARG A 257 9.32 14.96 27.63
CA ARG A 257 8.82 13.99 28.61
C ARG A 257 8.16 14.66 29.82
N GLY A 258 8.75 15.74 30.32
CA GLY A 258 8.17 16.52 31.44
C GLY A 258 6.83 17.17 31.08
N ARG A 259 6.72 17.77 29.90
CA ARG A 259 5.45 18.32 29.39
C ARG A 259 4.39 17.26 29.16
N LEU A 260 4.79 16.07 28.67
CA LEU A 260 3.90 14.92 28.50
C LEU A 260 3.41 14.37 29.83
N ALA A 261 4.26 14.27 30.84
CA ALA A 261 3.88 13.87 32.19
C ALA A 261 2.91 14.88 32.87
N LEU A 262 3.12 16.18 32.61
CA LEU A 262 2.20 17.23 33.06
C LEU A 262 0.84 17.14 32.34
N LEU A 263 0.83 16.96 31.04
CA LEU A 263 -0.40 16.73 30.29
C LEU A 263 -1.15 15.49 30.77
N GLU A 264 -0.45 14.42 31.10
CA GLU A 264 -1.04 13.19 31.62
C GLU A 264 -1.65 13.40 33.01
N SER A 265 -1.01 14.16 33.90
CA SER A 265 -1.55 14.51 35.22
C SER A 265 -2.82 15.38 35.11
N LEU A 266 -2.84 16.32 34.17
CA LEU A 266 -4.03 17.14 33.85
C LEU A 266 -5.16 16.29 33.24
N ARG A 267 -4.84 15.26 32.47
CA ARG A 267 -5.78 14.32 31.87
C ARG A 267 -6.46 13.46 32.95
N ILE A 268 -5.72 12.93 33.90
CA ILE A 268 -6.27 12.14 35.01
C ILE A 268 -7.31 12.97 35.78
N GLN A 269 -7.06 14.27 36.00
CA GLN A 269 -8.03 15.18 36.60
C GLN A 269 -9.26 15.42 35.71
N ARG A 270 -9.09 15.45 34.35
CA ARG A 270 -10.17 15.70 33.37
C ARG A 270 -10.98 14.43 33.06
N HIS A 271 -10.38 13.23 33.14
CA HIS A 271 -11.02 11.95 32.85
C HIS A 271 -12.22 11.67 33.78
N ASN A 272 -12.20 12.25 34.98
CA ASN A 272 -13.33 12.19 35.89
C ASN A 272 -14.55 13.01 35.45
N LEU A 273 -14.47 13.75 34.35
CA LEU A 273 -15.51 14.68 33.93
C LEU A 273 -16.14 14.39 32.56
N THR A 274 -15.52 13.63 31.64
CA THR A 274 -16.17 13.37 30.31
C THR A 274 -15.55 12.16 29.60
N VAL A 275 -16.32 11.09 29.41
CA VAL A 275 -15.98 9.94 28.57
C VAL A 275 -16.58 10.17 27.17
N HIS A 276 -15.73 10.45 26.16
CA HIS A 276 -16.14 10.44 24.76
C HIS A 276 -15.05 9.82 23.87
N ALA A 277 -15.45 9.00 22.89
CA ALA A 277 -14.58 8.31 21.92
C ALA A 277 -13.61 9.24 21.17
N GLN A 278 -13.94 10.52 21.03
CA GLN A 278 -13.05 11.54 20.44
C GLN A 278 -11.78 11.79 21.27
N VAL A 279 -11.85 11.65 22.61
CA VAL A 279 -10.68 11.83 23.49
C VAL A 279 -9.70 10.69 23.32
N GLU A 280 -10.18 9.46 23.16
CA GLU A 280 -9.32 8.28 22.96
C GLU A 280 -8.60 8.31 21.59
N ASN A 281 -9.23 8.83 20.55
CA ASN A 281 -8.59 9.01 19.25
C ASN A 281 -7.51 10.10 19.28
N PHE A 282 -7.78 11.23 19.92
CA PHE A 282 -6.80 12.29 20.11
C PHE A 282 -5.58 11.83 20.90
N ASP A 283 -5.80 11.06 21.96
CA ASP A 283 -4.73 10.53 22.81
C ASP A 283 -3.84 9.54 22.07
N ARG A 284 -4.40 8.69 21.22
CA ARG A 284 -3.62 7.76 20.37
C ARG A 284 -2.76 8.48 19.34
N LEU A 285 -3.32 9.46 18.63
CA LEU A 285 -2.57 10.29 17.68
C LEU A 285 -1.42 11.00 18.36
N ARG A 286 -1.67 11.51 19.58
CA ARG A 286 -0.63 12.12 20.41
C ARG A 286 0.44 11.12 20.83
N GLN A 287 0.05 9.93 21.30
CA GLN A 287 0.99 8.85 21.66
C GLN A 287 1.81 8.41 20.45
N GLY A 288 1.18 8.25 19.28
CA GLY A 288 1.89 8.00 18.03
C GLY A 288 2.92 9.06 17.70
N ALA A 289 2.55 10.34 17.78
CA ALA A 289 3.47 11.46 17.57
C ALA A 289 4.63 11.46 18.57
N VAL A 290 4.36 11.16 19.85
CA VAL A 290 5.39 11.03 20.88
C VAL A 290 6.33 9.87 20.58
N THR A 291 5.81 8.72 20.20
CA THR A 291 6.62 7.55 19.81
C THR A 291 7.52 7.90 18.63
N LEU A 292 6.97 8.54 17.60
CA LEU A 292 7.74 9.01 16.44
C LEU A 292 8.89 9.94 16.83
N LEU A 293 8.70 10.78 17.87
CA LEU A 293 9.72 11.72 18.36
C LEU A 293 10.72 11.11 19.34
N THR A 294 10.41 9.98 19.97
CA THR A 294 11.20 9.43 21.10
C THR A 294 11.76 8.04 20.85
N ASP A 295 11.23 7.29 19.90
CA ASP A 295 11.67 5.93 19.60
C ASP A 295 12.88 5.94 18.67
N SER A 296 14.00 5.46 19.19
CA SER A 296 15.26 5.38 18.42
C SER A 296 15.19 4.40 17.24
N THR A 297 14.29 3.42 17.25
CA THR A 297 14.09 2.46 16.16
C THR A 297 13.42 3.15 14.99
N VAL A 298 12.42 3.98 15.27
CA VAL A 298 11.75 4.80 14.25
C VAL A 298 12.72 5.80 13.63
N HIS A 299 13.49 6.49 14.45
CA HIS A 299 14.49 7.43 13.95
C HIS A 299 15.50 6.76 13.04
N ARG A 300 15.98 5.55 13.40
CA ARG A 300 16.87 4.77 12.52
C ARG A 300 16.17 4.32 11.24
N ALA A 301 14.90 3.92 11.33
CA ALA A 301 14.14 3.51 10.15
C ALA A 301 13.93 4.65 9.14
N LEU A 302 13.84 5.88 9.60
CA LEU A 302 13.69 7.05 8.74
C LEU A 302 15.01 7.62 8.24
N ASP A 303 16.08 7.51 9.02
CA ASP A 303 17.40 8.07 8.69
C ASP A 303 18.24 7.06 7.88
N VAL A 304 17.74 6.73 6.68
CA VAL A 304 18.45 5.80 5.77
C VAL A 304 19.84 6.29 5.37
N GLY A 305 20.10 7.59 5.43
CA GLY A 305 21.43 8.16 5.14
C GLY A 305 22.51 7.70 6.09
N ARG A 306 22.15 7.24 7.29
CA ARG A 306 23.06 6.66 8.30
C ARG A 306 23.10 5.12 8.31
N ALA A 307 22.43 4.47 7.39
CA ALA A 307 22.54 3.02 7.25
C ALA A 307 23.98 2.59 6.92
N ASP A 308 24.28 1.31 7.15
CA ASP A 308 25.59 0.74 6.78
C ASP A 308 25.91 1.06 5.31
N PRO A 309 27.09 1.64 4.99
CA PRO A 309 27.51 1.93 3.63
C PRO A 309 27.36 0.73 2.66
N LYS A 310 27.64 -0.49 3.12
CA LYS A 310 27.46 -1.71 2.33
C LYS A 310 25.97 -1.96 1.99
N GLN A 311 25.10 -1.64 2.92
CA GLN A 311 23.66 -1.77 2.71
C GLN A 311 23.15 -0.72 1.72
N LEU A 312 23.63 0.54 1.84
CA LEU A 312 23.32 1.60 0.88
C LEU A 312 23.80 1.25 -0.53
N ASP A 313 25.02 0.71 -0.67
CA ASP A 313 25.56 0.27 -1.96
C ASP A 313 24.78 -0.91 -2.53
N ARG A 314 24.29 -1.81 -1.68
CA ARG A 314 23.51 -2.97 -2.11
C ARG A 314 22.14 -2.58 -2.67
N TYR A 315 21.43 -1.65 -2.01
CA TYR A 315 20.14 -1.15 -2.49
C TYR A 315 20.27 -0.14 -3.63
N GLY A 316 21.41 0.49 -3.77
CA GLY A 316 21.67 1.63 -4.67
C GLY A 316 21.53 2.98 -3.95
N ARG A 317 22.48 3.89 -4.20
CA ARG A 317 22.49 5.23 -3.59
C ARG A 317 21.61 6.21 -4.36
N ASN A 318 20.36 5.85 -4.53
CA ASN A 318 19.35 6.62 -5.24
C ASN A 318 17.99 6.53 -4.54
N SER A 319 17.02 7.35 -4.97
CA SER A 319 15.70 7.44 -4.33
C SER A 319 14.94 6.11 -4.29
N PHE A 320 15.11 5.21 -5.29
CA PHE A 320 14.47 3.90 -5.28
C PHE A 320 15.07 3.00 -4.20
N GLY A 321 16.42 2.92 -4.16
CA GLY A 321 17.13 2.15 -3.14
C GLY A 321 16.84 2.62 -1.72
N TRP A 322 16.88 3.94 -1.49
CA TRP A 322 16.59 4.52 -0.17
C TRP A 322 15.14 4.29 0.25
N SER A 323 14.19 4.38 -0.67
CA SER A 323 12.77 4.14 -0.38
C SER A 323 12.51 2.68 0.02
N LEU A 324 13.07 1.70 -0.71
CA LEU A 324 12.88 0.29 -0.37
C LEU A 324 13.63 -0.10 0.91
N LEU A 325 14.80 0.47 1.17
CA LEU A 325 15.51 0.28 2.44
C LEU A 325 14.71 0.85 3.61
N MET A 326 14.14 2.06 3.47
CA MET A 326 13.26 2.66 4.48
C MET A 326 12.03 1.79 4.74
N ALA A 327 11.38 1.29 3.68
CA ALA A 327 10.22 0.42 3.80
C ALA A 327 10.55 -0.87 4.57
N ARG A 328 11.69 -1.52 4.28
CA ARG A 328 12.16 -2.67 5.03
C ARG A 328 12.35 -2.34 6.52
N GLN A 329 13.04 -1.24 6.81
CA GLN A 329 13.28 -0.83 8.21
C GLN A 329 11.98 -0.53 8.96
N LEU A 330 10.97 0.06 8.28
CA LEU A 330 9.65 0.35 8.86
C LEU A 330 8.86 -0.93 9.16
N VAL A 331 8.84 -1.93 8.26
CA VAL A 331 8.16 -3.20 8.54
C VAL A 331 8.87 -3.99 9.65
N THR A 332 10.20 -3.99 9.68
CA THR A 332 10.98 -4.57 10.78
C THR A 332 10.68 -3.85 12.12
N ALA A 333 10.40 -2.54 12.10
CA ALA A 333 9.96 -1.79 13.28
C ALA A 333 8.50 -2.08 13.68
N GLY A 334 7.72 -2.79 12.86
CA GLY A 334 6.35 -3.22 13.15
C GLY A 334 5.25 -2.40 12.48
N VAL A 335 5.55 -1.68 11.40
CA VAL A 335 4.52 -1.08 10.53
C VAL A 335 3.89 -2.20 9.70
N SER A 336 2.55 -2.30 9.70
CA SER A 336 1.84 -3.41 9.05
C SER A 336 1.73 -3.26 7.54
N LEU A 337 1.65 -2.03 7.00
CA LEU A 337 1.65 -1.80 5.57
C LEU A 337 2.47 -0.57 5.21
N VAL A 338 3.42 -0.73 4.29
CA VAL A 338 4.19 0.36 3.71
C VAL A 338 3.95 0.40 2.21
N GLN A 339 3.26 1.43 1.73
CA GLN A 339 3.17 1.71 0.30
C GLN A 339 4.39 2.53 -0.11
N VAL A 340 5.12 2.03 -1.11
CA VAL A 340 6.30 2.70 -1.67
C VAL A 340 5.98 3.16 -3.08
N ASN A 341 5.86 4.47 -3.27
CA ASN A 341 5.67 5.07 -4.59
C ASN A 341 7.04 5.13 -5.29
N LEU A 342 7.34 4.09 -6.08
CA LEU A 342 8.63 3.95 -6.75
C LEU A 342 8.60 4.68 -8.09
N GLY A 343 8.81 5.95 -8.02
CA GLY A 343 8.67 6.91 -9.11
C GLY A 343 7.41 7.75 -8.96
N ASN A 344 7.60 9.03 -8.81
CA ASN A 344 6.55 10.04 -8.77
C ASN A 344 6.30 10.60 -10.16
N ASP A 345 5.23 11.38 -10.30
CA ASP A 345 4.92 12.09 -11.53
C ASP A 345 4.81 11.17 -12.74
N GLU A 346 4.20 9.99 -12.51
CA GLU A 346 4.03 9.01 -13.58
C GLU A 346 5.36 8.62 -14.27
N THR A 347 6.40 8.46 -13.46
CA THR A 347 7.78 8.13 -13.90
C THR A 347 7.85 6.97 -14.90
N TRP A 348 6.93 5.98 -14.80
CA TRP A 348 6.87 4.82 -15.69
C TRP A 348 6.02 5.05 -16.94
N ASP A 349 5.57 6.30 -17.18
CA ASP A 349 4.76 6.67 -18.36
C ASP A 349 5.60 6.81 -19.63
N THR A 350 5.94 5.69 -20.25
CA THR A 350 6.86 5.59 -21.38
C THR A 350 6.17 5.65 -22.74
N HIS A 351 5.41 6.73 -23.01
CA HIS A 351 4.79 6.99 -24.32
C HIS A 351 5.80 7.14 -25.45
N GLY A 352 6.99 7.63 -25.16
CA GLY A 352 8.08 7.79 -26.10
C GLY A 352 9.42 7.70 -25.40
N ASN A 353 10.49 7.60 -26.16
CA ASN A 353 11.83 7.32 -25.66
C ASN A 353 11.85 6.10 -24.70
N ALA A 354 10.90 5.16 -24.86
CA ALA A 354 10.61 4.12 -23.87
C ALA A 354 11.82 3.22 -23.63
N PHE A 355 12.42 2.70 -24.67
CA PHE A 355 13.50 1.73 -24.55
C PHE A 355 14.76 2.31 -23.89
N PRO A 356 15.26 3.50 -24.30
CA PRO A 356 16.36 4.15 -23.59
C PRO A 356 16.06 4.43 -22.11
N HIS A 357 14.87 4.95 -21.79
CA HIS A 357 14.52 5.27 -20.40
C HIS A 357 14.36 4.02 -19.53
N LEU A 358 13.70 2.98 -20.04
CA LEU A 358 13.60 1.70 -19.34
C LEU A 358 14.99 1.10 -19.10
N LYS A 359 15.82 1.01 -20.14
CA LYS A 359 17.15 0.39 -20.09
C LYS A 359 18.12 1.12 -19.17
N ASN A 360 18.18 2.46 -19.27
CA ASN A 360 19.27 3.23 -18.66
C ASN A 360 18.85 3.88 -17.32
N ASN A 361 17.56 4.18 -17.12
CA ASN A 361 17.10 5.00 -15.99
C ASN A 361 16.17 4.25 -15.03
N LEU A 362 15.33 3.32 -15.51
CA LEU A 362 14.28 2.72 -14.69
C LEU A 362 14.62 1.28 -14.25
N PHE A 363 15.03 0.42 -15.16
CA PHE A 363 15.35 -0.97 -14.82
C PHE A 363 16.57 -1.13 -13.92
N PRO A 364 17.72 -0.46 -14.14
CA PRO A 364 18.89 -0.68 -13.31
C PRO A 364 18.65 -0.41 -11.81
N PRO A 365 18.12 0.75 -11.38
CA PRO A 365 17.87 0.99 -9.96
C PRO A 365 16.76 0.09 -9.40
N THR A 366 15.77 -0.26 -10.22
CA THR A 366 14.65 -1.13 -9.79
C THR A 366 15.11 -2.56 -9.59
N ASP A 367 15.85 -3.13 -10.54
CA ASP A 367 16.42 -4.48 -10.46
C ASP A 367 17.34 -4.62 -9.24
N GLN A 368 18.18 -3.62 -9.00
CA GLN A 368 19.08 -3.58 -7.85
C GLN A 368 18.31 -3.50 -6.53
N ALA A 369 17.41 -2.56 -6.39
CA ALA A 369 16.77 -2.28 -5.12
C ALA A 369 15.74 -3.36 -4.73
N LEU A 370 14.94 -3.86 -5.69
CA LEU A 370 13.98 -4.94 -5.43
C LEU A 370 14.67 -6.28 -5.14
N SER A 371 15.71 -6.63 -5.89
CA SER A 371 16.45 -7.86 -5.59
C SER A 371 17.13 -7.80 -4.22
N ALA A 372 17.72 -6.65 -3.85
CA ALA A 372 18.29 -6.46 -2.53
C ALA A 372 17.25 -6.61 -1.42
N LEU A 373 16.05 -6.03 -1.59
CA LEU A 373 14.95 -6.18 -0.64
C LEU A 373 14.54 -7.65 -0.46
N LEU A 374 14.31 -8.36 -1.56
CA LEU A 374 13.89 -9.77 -1.54
C LEU A 374 14.94 -10.68 -0.89
N GLU A 375 16.20 -10.54 -1.29
CA GLU A 375 17.29 -11.34 -0.75
C GLU A 375 17.57 -11.04 0.72
N ASP A 376 17.50 -9.78 1.14
CA ASP A 376 17.69 -9.39 2.53
C ASP A 376 16.59 -9.96 3.43
N LEU A 377 15.33 -9.80 3.05
CA LEU A 377 14.21 -10.35 3.81
C LEU A 377 14.27 -11.88 3.84
N ASN A 378 14.65 -12.52 2.73
CA ASN A 378 14.84 -13.98 2.69
C ASN A 378 15.97 -14.45 3.61
N SER A 379 17.10 -13.73 3.60
CA SER A 379 18.27 -14.10 4.41
C SER A 379 18.05 -13.99 5.93
N THR A 380 17.13 -13.11 6.34
CA THR A 380 16.74 -12.92 7.75
C THR A 380 15.51 -13.74 8.15
N GLY A 381 14.85 -14.43 7.19
CA GLY A 381 13.58 -15.13 7.42
C GLY A 381 12.36 -14.20 7.50
N GLU A 382 12.55 -12.89 7.35
CA GLU A 382 11.46 -11.91 7.39
C GLU A 382 10.56 -12.00 6.14
N LEU A 383 11.04 -12.61 5.03
CA LEU A 383 10.24 -12.76 3.81
C LEU A 383 9.00 -13.63 4.04
N ASP A 384 9.09 -14.66 4.87
CA ASP A 384 7.95 -15.53 5.18
C ASP A 384 6.80 -14.78 5.87
N GLU A 385 7.12 -13.68 6.56
CA GLU A 385 6.19 -12.86 7.33
C GLU A 385 5.91 -11.48 6.69
N THR A 386 6.51 -11.19 5.52
CA THR A 386 6.35 -9.91 4.82
C THR A 386 5.90 -10.15 3.38
N LEU A 387 4.68 -9.74 3.05
CA LEU A 387 4.21 -9.75 1.67
C LEU A 387 4.83 -8.58 0.90
N ILE A 388 5.45 -8.86 -0.25
CA ILE A 388 5.89 -7.85 -1.21
C ILE A 388 4.96 -7.91 -2.41
N VAL A 389 4.47 -6.75 -2.83
CA VAL A 389 3.63 -6.60 -4.03
C VAL A 389 4.20 -5.50 -4.89
N VAL A 390 4.34 -5.75 -6.20
CA VAL A 390 4.81 -4.73 -7.16
C VAL A 390 3.80 -4.63 -8.29
N ALA A 391 3.15 -3.48 -8.43
CA ALA A 391 2.14 -3.20 -9.44
C ALA A 391 2.19 -1.73 -9.89
N GLY A 392 1.75 -1.44 -11.10
CA GLY A 392 1.41 -0.10 -11.55
C GLY A 392 -0.10 0.09 -11.59
N GLU A 393 -0.54 1.21 -12.17
CA GLU A 393 -1.96 1.44 -12.38
C GLU A 393 -2.50 0.67 -13.59
N PHE A 394 -1.68 0.42 -14.62
CA PHE A 394 -2.02 -0.37 -15.81
C PHE A 394 -0.77 -0.88 -16.54
N GLY A 395 -0.95 -1.67 -17.60
CA GLY A 395 0.10 -2.05 -18.53
C GLY A 395 0.23 -1.06 -19.70
N ARG A 396 0.89 -1.52 -20.78
CA ARG A 396 1.11 -0.71 -21.98
C ARG A 396 0.60 -1.42 -23.23
N THR A 397 0.25 -0.63 -24.26
CA THR A 397 -0.24 -1.17 -25.53
C THR A 397 0.74 -2.19 -26.13
N PRO A 398 0.24 -3.28 -26.74
CA PRO A 398 1.09 -4.19 -27.49
C PRO A 398 1.87 -3.47 -28.58
N GLN A 399 1.20 -2.60 -29.32
CA GLN A 399 1.79 -1.89 -30.44
C GLN A 399 2.68 -0.74 -29.97
N ILE A 400 3.88 -0.69 -30.52
CA ILE A 400 4.85 0.39 -30.36
C ILE A 400 4.47 1.51 -31.33
N THR A 401 4.42 2.75 -30.87
CA THR A 401 4.04 3.93 -31.65
C THR A 401 5.03 5.08 -31.41
N LEU A 402 5.18 5.94 -32.39
CA LEU A 402 5.97 7.16 -32.26
C LEU A 402 5.03 8.38 -32.28
N LEU A 403 5.05 9.15 -31.21
CA LEU A 403 4.37 10.43 -31.11
C LEU A 403 5.34 11.55 -31.52
N GLU A 404 5.58 11.73 -32.81
CA GLU A 404 6.62 12.62 -33.40
C GLU A 404 6.62 14.05 -32.87
N LYS A 405 5.46 14.57 -32.43
CA LYS A 405 5.35 15.95 -31.90
C LYS A 405 5.90 16.07 -30.48
N ALA A 406 5.99 14.97 -29.74
CA ALA A 406 6.35 14.97 -28.33
C ALA A 406 7.67 14.26 -28.04
N TYR A 407 8.01 13.23 -28.83
CA TYR A 407 9.15 12.35 -28.53
C TYR A 407 10.00 12.08 -29.77
N LYS A 408 11.29 11.84 -29.55
CA LYS A 408 12.27 11.52 -30.61
C LYS A 408 12.23 10.04 -31.00
N LEU A 409 11.94 9.16 -30.04
CA LEU A 409 11.90 7.71 -30.19
C LEU A 409 10.54 7.16 -29.75
N PRO A 410 10.17 5.97 -30.24
CA PRO A 410 8.87 5.39 -29.96
C PRO A 410 8.72 4.91 -28.51
N GLY A 411 7.48 4.61 -28.16
CA GLY A 411 7.09 3.99 -26.89
C GLY A 411 5.76 3.27 -27.01
N ARG A 412 5.09 3.09 -25.89
CA ARG A 412 3.78 2.44 -25.81
C ARG A 412 2.80 3.31 -25.08
N ASP A 413 1.55 3.28 -25.52
CA ASP A 413 0.44 4.01 -24.91
C ASP A 413 -0.15 3.25 -23.71
N HIS A 414 -1.11 3.81 -23.01
CA HIS A 414 -1.80 3.24 -21.87
C HIS A 414 -2.64 2.02 -22.24
N TRP A 415 -2.64 1.00 -21.38
CA TRP A 415 -3.40 -0.22 -21.62
C TRP A 415 -3.86 -0.89 -20.32
N GLY A 416 -5.10 -0.60 -19.89
CA GLY A 416 -5.67 -1.18 -18.69
C GLY A 416 -6.08 -2.65 -18.82
N ALA A 417 -6.26 -3.13 -20.05
CA ALA A 417 -6.78 -4.47 -20.31
C ALA A 417 -5.87 -5.60 -19.83
N VAL A 418 -4.57 -5.36 -19.63
CA VAL A 418 -3.67 -6.35 -19.02
C VAL A 418 -2.43 -5.69 -18.43
N GLN A 419 -2.00 -6.16 -17.26
CA GLN A 419 -0.70 -5.84 -16.66
C GLN A 419 -0.13 -7.05 -15.92
N SER A 420 1.20 -7.02 -15.70
CA SER A 420 1.90 -7.99 -14.88
C SER A 420 2.13 -7.44 -13.48
N VAL A 421 1.79 -8.25 -12.46
CA VAL A 421 1.98 -7.92 -11.04
C VAL A 421 2.88 -8.96 -10.41
N MET A 422 3.86 -8.54 -9.61
CA MET A 422 4.76 -9.42 -8.88
C MET A 422 4.34 -9.54 -7.42
N PHE A 423 4.42 -10.75 -6.87
CA PHE A 423 4.18 -11.06 -5.47
C PHE A 423 5.35 -11.85 -4.90
N ALA A 424 5.72 -11.61 -3.64
CA ALA A 424 6.73 -12.39 -2.94
C ALA A 424 6.47 -12.43 -1.44
N GLY A 425 6.92 -13.49 -0.78
CA GLY A 425 6.81 -13.62 0.67
C GLY A 425 5.39 -13.68 1.22
N GLY A 426 5.23 -13.61 2.54
CA GLY A 426 3.91 -13.61 3.18
C GLY A 426 3.05 -14.86 2.89
N GLY A 427 3.67 -15.98 2.54
CA GLY A 427 2.99 -17.21 2.16
C GLY A 427 2.92 -17.47 0.65
N VAL A 428 3.34 -16.53 -0.19
CA VAL A 428 3.41 -16.71 -1.64
C VAL A 428 4.42 -17.79 -2.01
N VAL A 429 4.01 -18.72 -2.86
CA VAL A 429 4.88 -19.76 -3.40
C VAL A 429 5.71 -19.16 -4.54
N GLY A 430 7.01 -18.95 -4.30
CA GLY A 430 7.91 -18.36 -5.29
C GLY A 430 8.14 -19.23 -6.53
N GLY A 431 8.46 -18.59 -7.65
CA GLY A 431 8.69 -19.25 -8.94
C GLY A 431 7.43 -19.62 -9.70
N ASN A 432 6.26 -19.12 -9.30
CA ASN A 432 4.99 -19.44 -9.94
C ASN A 432 4.54 -18.33 -10.91
N VAL A 433 3.75 -18.69 -11.91
CA VAL A 433 3.10 -17.75 -12.85
C VAL A 433 1.61 -18.03 -12.86
N ILE A 434 0.81 -17.04 -12.48
CA ILE A 434 -0.64 -17.08 -12.41
C ILE A 434 -1.20 -16.34 -13.63
N GLY A 435 -2.14 -16.98 -14.32
CA GLY A 435 -2.76 -16.43 -15.52
C GLY A 435 -1.80 -16.26 -16.68
N LYS A 436 -2.35 -15.83 -17.80
CA LYS A 436 -1.62 -15.63 -19.04
C LYS A 436 -2.28 -14.56 -19.89
N SER A 437 -1.51 -13.73 -20.56
CA SER A 437 -2.01 -12.87 -21.62
C SER A 437 -1.97 -13.59 -22.95
N ASP A 438 -2.71 -13.09 -23.93
CA ASP A 438 -2.75 -13.62 -25.31
C ASP A 438 -1.37 -13.55 -26.00
N SER A 439 -1.30 -14.05 -27.24
CA SER A 439 -0.06 -14.08 -28.01
C SER A 439 0.53 -12.72 -28.34
N GLN A 440 -0.28 -11.67 -28.23
CA GLN A 440 0.14 -10.28 -28.43
C GLN A 440 0.37 -9.54 -27.11
N GLY A 441 0.03 -10.13 -25.96
CA GLY A 441 0.08 -9.45 -24.65
C GLY A 441 -0.95 -8.33 -24.51
N ALA A 442 -2.07 -8.45 -25.23
CA ALA A 442 -3.11 -7.43 -25.30
C ALA A 442 -4.21 -7.63 -24.26
N TYR A 443 -4.64 -8.87 -24.04
CA TYR A 443 -5.75 -9.21 -23.15
C TYR A 443 -5.42 -10.47 -22.34
N PRO A 444 -6.05 -10.66 -21.18
CA PRO A 444 -5.97 -11.93 -20.47
C PRO A 444 -6.54 -13.08 -21.33
N ASP A 445 -5.78 -14.16 -21.47
CA ASP A 445 -6.17 -15.41 -22.16
C ASP A 445 -6.58 -16.48 -21.14
N GLU A 446 -5.91 -16.51 -20.00
CA GLU A 446 -6.20 -17.46 -18.93
C GLU A 446 -6.27 -16.73 -17.59
N GLN A 447 -7.21 -17.14 -16.75
CA GLN A 447 -7.40 -16.70 -15.35
C GLN A 447 -7.33 -15.17 -15.18
N PRO A 448 -8.28 -14.40 -15.72
CA PRO A 448 -8.31 -12.96 -15.54
C PRO A 448 -8.45 -12.60 -14.05
N VAL A 449 -7.66 -11.64 -13.59
CA VAL A 449 -7.62 -11.15 -12.21
C VAL A 449 -8.08 -9.71 -12.17
N THR A 450 -9.01 -9.38 -11.27
CA THR A 450 -9.52 -8.01 -11.11
C THR A 450 -8.79 -7.24 -9.98
N PRO A 451 -8.88 -5.92 -9.93
CA PRO A 451 -8.38 -5.11 -8.82
C PRO A 451 -8.96 -5.52 -7.46
N GLU A 452 -10.20 -6.01 -7.42
CA GLU A 452 -10.82 -6.54 -6.20
C GLU A 452 -10.13 -7.84 -5.73
N ASN A 453 -9.76 -8.74 -6.66
CA ASN A 453 -8.98 -9.95 -6.33
C ASN A 453 -7.59 -9.58 -5.84
N PHE A 454 -6.97 -8.58 -6.47
CA PHE A 454 -5.67 -8.05 -6.07
C PHE A 454 -5.69 -7.52 -4.62
N ALA A 455 -6.66 -6.66 -4.29
CA ALA A 455 -6.82 -6.13 -2.93
C ALA A 455 -7.15 -7.23 -1.92
N ALA A 456 -8.06 -8.16 -2.27
CA ALA A 456 -8.42 -9.31 -1.44
C ALA A 456 -7.18 -10.18 -1.12
N THR A 457 -6.27 -10.37 -2.07
CA THR A 457 -5.01 -11.11 -1.85
C THR A 457 -4.14 -10.44 -0.79
N ILE A 458 -4.01 -9.11 -0.82
CA ILE A 458 -3.25 -8.36 0.19
C ILE A 458 -3.91 -8.50 1.57
N TYR A 459 -5.23 -8.37 1.64
CA TYR A 459 -5.97 -8.46 2.90
C TYR A 459 -5.90 -9.87 3.50
N ASP A 460 -6.06 -10.91 2.69
CA ASP A 460 -5.97 -12.31 3.13
C ASP A 460 -4.57 -12.64 3.64
N ALA A 461 -3.52 -12.27 2.90
CA ALA A 461 -2.15 -12.45 3.33
C ALA A 461 -1.86 -11.79 4.69
N LEU A 462 -2.42 -10.60 4.95
CA LEU A 462 -2.32 -9.88 6.23
C LEU A 462 -3.23 -10.45 7.33
N GLY A 463 -3.96 -11.52 7.07
CA GLY A 463 -4.86 -12.17 8.03
C GLY A 463 -6.03 -11.29 8.43
N ILE A 464 -6.52 -10.45 7.53
CA ILE A 464 -7.78 -9.71 7.70
C ILE A 464 -8.91 -10.65 7.32
N PRO A 465 -9.88 -10.95 8.21
CA PRO A 465 -10.97 -11.87 7.90
C PRO A 465 -11.86 -11.37 6.76
N ALA A 466 -12.34 -12.28 5.89
CA ALA A 466 -13.27 -11.94 4.80
C ALA A 466 -14.58 -11.29 5.29
N THR A 467 -14.93 -11.53 6.56
CA THR A 467 -16.08 -10.93 7.24
C THR A 467 -15.80 -9.57 7.86
N ALA A 468 -14.55 -9.08 7.78
CA ALA A 468 -14.17 -7.79 8.36
C ALA A 468 -14.90 -6.64 7.66
N ALA A 469 -15.22 -5.62 8.47
CA ALA A 469 -15.86 -4.40 8.00
C ALA A 469 -15.20 -3.19 8.68
N TRP A 470 -15.24 -2.06 7.99
CA TRP A 470 -15.01 -0.76 8.59
C TRP A 470 -16.34 -0.03 8.79
N TYR A 471 -16.36 0.96 9.67
CA TYR A 471 -17.59 1.68 10.03
C TYR A 471 -17.43 3.16 9.67
N ASP A 472 -18.47 3.73 9.09
CA ASP A 472 -18.54 5.17 8.79
C ASP A 472 -18.98 6.00 10.01
N ALA A 473 -19.12 7.32 9.83
CA ALA A 473 -19.49 8.23 10.90
C ALA A 473 -20.90 7.98 11.47
N GLU A 474 -21.75 7.29 10.73
CA GLU A 474 -23.10 6.88 11.12
C GLU A 474 -23.15 5.45 11.69
N ASP A 475 -21.98 4.84 11.97
CA ASP A 475 -21.82 3.46 12.48
C ASP A 475 -22.41 2.38 11.54
N ARG A 476 -22.38 2.65 10.22
CA ARG A 476 -22.81 1.67 9.21
C ARG A 476 -21.60 0.82 8.79
N PRO A 477 -21.76 -0.53 8.76
CA PRO A 477 -20.68 -1.42 8.34
C PRO A 477 -20.50 -1.41 6.82
N HIS A 478 -19.25 -1.34 6.40
CA HIS A 478 -18.83 -1.46 5.01
C HIS A 478 -17.85 -2.63 4.88
N ARG A 479 -18.08 -3.51 3.91
CA ARG A 479 -17.20 -4.66 3.66
C ARG A 479 -15.80 -4.20 3.26
N ILE A 480 -14.78 -4.96 3.68
CA ILE A 480 -13.40 -4.76 3.25
C ILE A 480 -13.13 -5.53 1.96
N TYR A 481 -13.66 -6.75 1.85
CA TYR A 481 -13.48 -7.60 0.67
C TYR A 481 -14.56 -7.35 -0.38
N HIS A 482 -14.14 -7.11 -1.61
CA HIS A 482 -14.99 -6.99 -2.80
C HIS A 482 -14.66 -8.05 -3.86
N GLY A 483 -13.63 -8.89 -3.64
CA GLY A 483 -13.21 -9.99 -4.48
C GLY A 483 -12.67 -11.13 -3.64
N GLU A 484 -12.24 -12.21 -4.32
CA GLU A 484 -11.60 -13.37 -3.73
C GLU A 484 -10.07 -13.26 -3.93
N PRO A 485 -9.25 -13.79 -3.00
CA PRO A 485 -7.80 -13.86 -3.21
C PRO A 485 -7.43 -14.61 -4.50
N ILE A 486 -6.32 -14.23 -5.11
CA ILE A 486 -5.84 -14.83 -6.36
C ILE A 486 -5.51 -16.29 -6.14
N ALA A 487 -6.25 -17.19 -6.79
CA ALA A 487 -6.08 -18.62 -6.65
C ALA A 487 -4.71 -19.09 -7.16
N GLY A 488 -4.04 -19.95 -6.41
CA GLY A 488 -2.76 -20.57 -6.76
C GLY A 488 -1.53 -19.71 -6.46
N LEU A 489 -1.70 -18.59 -5.78
CA LEU A 489 -0.58 -17.73 -5.39
C LEU A 489 0.05 -18.17 -4.05
N THR A 490 -0.76 -18.69 -3.11
CA THR A 490 -0.35 -19.16 -1.78
C THR A 490 -0.55 -20.65 -1.63
#